data_43eca3d43952567bd0b57acacea435f0
#
_entry.id   43eca3d43952567bd0b57acacea435f0
#
_cell.length_a   1.000
_cell.length_b   1.000
_cell.length_c   1.000
_cell.angle_alpha   90.00
_cell.angle_beta   90.00
_cell.angle_gamma   90.00
#
_symmetry.space_group_name_H-M   'P 1'
#
loop_
_entity.id
_entity.type
_entity.pdbx_description
1 polymer ?
#
loop_
_entity_poly.entity_id
_entity_poly.type
_entity_poly.pdbx_seq_one_letter_code
_entity_poly.pdbx_strand_id
1 'polypeptide(L)'
;MKIYKAKDYADMSRKAANIISAQIIMKPECVLGLATGSTPVGLYKQLVEWYKKGDLDFSAVKTINLDEYKGLSQDNDQSYYYFMHKNLFDNVNISVDNTHIPNGMEQDSEKECNRYSELIKSLGGIDLQLLGIGHNGHIGFNEPSDSFEKQVHCVDLTESTIEANKRFFESAEDVPRQAYTMGIKTIMPVSYTHLRAHETELHL
;
A
#
# COMPACT_ATOMS: atom_id res chain seq x y z
N MET A 1 -19.02 -6.47 8.83
CA MET A 1 -18.53 -5.49 7.82
C MET A 1 -19.19 -4.14 8.10
N LYS A 2 -18.43 -3.04 8.14
CA LYS A 2 -18.98 -1.67 8.23
C LYS A 2 -18.76 -0.96 6.91
N ILE A 3 -19.79 -0.29 6.38
CA ILE A 3 -19.70 0.45 5.12
C ILE A 3 -19.90 1.93 5.44
N TYR A 4 -18.98 2.76 4.96
CA TYR A 4 -19.02 4.21 5.11
C TYR A 4 -19.24 4.87 3.76
N LYS A 5 -20.39 5.52 3.58
CA LYS A 5 -20.62 6.36 2.42
C LYS A 5 -19.90 7.70 2.60
N ALA A 6 -19.14 8.12 1.61
CA ALA A 6 -18.48 9.42 1.57
C ALA A 6 -19.18 10.34 0.54
N LYS A 7 -19.09 11.64 0.75
CA LYS A 7 -19.68 12.66 -0.14
C LYS A 7 -18.80 12.87 -1.37
N ASP A 8 -17.49 12.82 -1.17
CA ASP A 8 -16.47 13.11 -2.14
C ASP A 8 -15.13 12.50 -1.71
N TYR A 9 -14.10 12.69 -2.52
CA TYR A 9 -12.74 12.21 -2.28
C TYR A 9 -12.16 12.74 -0.96
N ALA A 10 -12.41 14.00 -0.61
CA ALA A 10 -11.88 14.61 0.61
C ALA A 10 -12.53 14.00 1.86
N ASP A 11 -13.86 13.82 1.86
CA ASP A 11 -14.59 13.16 2.96
C ASP A 11 -14.19 11.69 3.11
N MET A 12 -13.99 10.98 1.99
CA MET A 12 -13.49 9.61 1.99
C MET A 12 -12.08 9.53 2.58
N SER A 13 -11.19 10.43 2.16
CA SER A 13 -9.80 10.52 2.64
C SER A 13 -9.75 10.77 4.14
N ARG A 14 -10.53 11.73 4.63
CA ARG A 14 -10.64 12.07 6.04
C ARG A 14 -11.20 10.91 6.88
N LYS A 15 -12.27 10.23 6.40
CA LYS A 15 -12.84 9.06 7.09
C LYS A 15 -11.84 7.91 7.22
N ALA A 16 -11.10 7.63 6.15
CA ALA A 16 -10.07 6.60 6.18
C ALA A 16 -8.90 7.00 7.10
N ALA A 17 -8.49 8.28 7.08
CA ALA A 17 -7.47 8.79 7.98
C ALA A 17 -7.88 8.69 9.45
N ASN A 18 -9.17 8.94 9.79
CA ASN A 18 -9.69 8.76 11.15
C ASN A 18 -9.51 7.32 11.66
N ILE A 19 -9.68 6.32 10.80
CA ILE A 19 -9.53 4.91 11.19
C ILE A 19 -8.05 4.60 11.48
N ILE A 20 -7.14 5.06 10.61
CA ILE A 20 -5.71 4.86 10.81
C ILE A 20 -5.21 5.64 12.03
N SER A 21 -5.64 6.88 12.23
CA SER A 21 -5.25 7.68 13.40
C SER A 21 -5.73 7.04 14.70
N ALA A 22 -6.95 6.51 14.74
CA ALA A 22 -7.44 5.76 15.89
C ALA A 22 -6.58 4.52 16.20
N GLN A 23 -6.13 3.80 15.17
CA GLN A 23 -5.23 2.65 15.34
C GLN A 23 -3.90 3.08 15.96
N ILE A 24 -3.29 4.18 15.47
CA ILE A 24 -2.02 4.71 15.99
C ILE A 24 -2.18 5.15 17.45
N ILE A 25 -3.24 5.88 17.78
CA ILE A 25 -3.51 6.38 19.14
C ILE A 25 -3.75 5.22 20.11
N MET A 26 -4.51 4.22 19.70
CA MET A 26 -4.85 3.07 20.56
C MET A 26 -3.69 2.08 20.72
N LYS A 27 -2.80 1.97 19.73
CA LYS A 27 -1.65 1.08 19.71
C LYS A 27 -0.47 1.79 19.03
N PRO A 28 0.33 2.59 19.75
CA PRO A 28 1.44 3.37 19.17
C PRO A 28 2.47 2.53 18.39
N GLU A 29 2.73 1.30 18.81
CA GLU A 29 3.63 0.34 18.15
C GLU A 29 2.94 -0.52 17.07
N CYS A 30 1.79 -0.07 16.55
CA CYS A 30 1.04 -0.84 15.56
C CYS A 30 1.83 -1.04 14.26
N VAL A 31 1.51 -2.15 13.58
CA VAL A 31 1.98 -2.46 12.23
C VAL A 31 0.87 -2.10 11.25
N LEU A 32 1.13 -1.10 10.41
CA LEU A 32 0.19 -0.62 9.39
C LEU A 32 0.55 -1.19 8.04
N GLY A 33 -0.39 -1.85 7.40
CA GLY A 33 -0.32 -2.20 5.99
C GLY A 33 -0.76 -1.02 5.12
N LEU A 34 0.11 -0.56 4.22
CA LEU A 34 -0.11 0.64 3.40
C LEU A 34 -0.18 0.31 1.91
N ALA A 35 -0.86 1.18 1.17
CA ALA A 35 -1.06 1.06 -0.27
C ALA A 35 -0.54 2.32 -0.99
N THR A 36 -0.22 2.20 -2.27
CA THR A 36 0.22 3.30 -3.14
C THR A 36 -0.86 3.70 -4.15
N GLY A 37 -0.51 4.60 -5.07
CA GLY A 37 -1.40 5.10 -6.09
C GLY A 37 -2.11 6.42 -5.72
N SER A 38 -2.94 6.94 -6.60
CA SER A 38 -3.58 8.25 -6.42
C SER A 38 -4.63 8.28 -5.30
N THR A 39 -5.26 7.13 -5.05
CA THR A 39 -6.37 7.01 -4.09
C THR A 39 -5.98 7.35 -2.64
N PRO A 40 -4.88 6.84 -2.05
CA PRO A 40 -4.53 7.09 -0.65
C PRO A 40 -3.85 8.45 -0.40
N VAL A 41 -3.48 9.21 -1.43
CA VAL A 41 -2.74 10.49 -1.27
C VAL A 41 -3.46 11.46 -0.32
N GLY A 42 -4.78 11.65 -0.47
CA GLY A 42 -5.54 12.53 0.40
C GLY A 42 -5.62 12.05 1.86
N LEU A 43 -5.60 10.72 2.06
CA LEU A 43 -5.51 10.12 3.39
C LEU A 43 -4.13 10.42 4.03
N TYR A 44 -3.03 10.20 3.30
CA TYR A 44 -1.69 10.49 3.81
C TYR A 44 -1.50 11.98 4.13
N LYS A 45 -1.99 12.86 3.27
CA LYS A 45 -2.03 14.30 3.53
C LYS A 45 -2.72 14.64 4.86
N GLN A 46 -3.87 14.01 5.13
CA GLN A 46 -4.61 14.24 6.36
C GLN A 46 -3.85 13.73 7.59
N LEU A 47 -3.18 12.58 7.51
CA LEU A 47 -2.34 12.06 8.59
C LEU A 47 -1.15 12.97 8.87
N VAL A 48 -0.48 13.49 7.84
CA VAL A 48 0.62 14.45 7.95
C VAL A 48 0.14 15.77 8.61
N GLU A 49 -1.05 16.26 8.26
CA GLU A 49 -1.62 17.44 8.89
C GLU A 49 -1.85 17.24 10.39
N TRP A 50 -2.37 16.09 10.81
CA TRP A 50 -2.60 15.78 12.22
C TRP A 50 -1.27 15.56 12.98
N TYR A 51 -0.28 14.94 12.34
CA TYR A 51 1.07 14.87 12.89
C TYR A 51 1.65 16.29 13.14
N LYS A 52 1.58 17.18 12.14
CA LYS A 52 2.07 18.56 12.27
C LYS A 52 1.35 19.38 13.33
N LYS A 53 0.11 19.04 13.67
CA LYS A 53 -0.66 19.64 14.78
C LYS A 53 -0.32 19.04 16.15
N GLY A 54 0.44 17.96 16.18
CA GLY A 54 0.77 17.23 17.42
C GLY A 54 -0.30 16.21 17.86
N ASP A 55 -1.28 15.92 17.01
CA ASP A 55 -2.35 14.97 17.32
C ASP A 55 -1.90 13.50 17.11
N LEU A 56 -0.87 13.25 16.31
CA LEU A 56 -0.33 11.92 16.01
C LEU A 56 1.18 11.85 16.21
N ASP A 57 1.63 10.68 16.65
CA ASP A 57 3.05 10.31 16.78
C ASP A 57 3.32 9.00 16.03
N PHE A 58 4.26 9.03 15.08
CA PHE A 58 4.64 7.89 14.26
C PHE A 58 5.95 7.23 14.71
N SER A 59 6.58 7.71 15.79
CA SER A 59 7.92 7.27 16.20
C SER A 59 8.02 5.76 16.49
N ALA A 60 6.93 5.16 16.99
CA ALA A 60 6.87 3.72 17.28
C ALA A 60 6.10 2.91 16.23
N VAL A 61 5.45 3.56 15.26
CA VAL A 61 4.68 2.91 14.19
C VAL A 61 5.62 2.14 13.27
N LYS A 62 5.19 0.95 12.83
CA LYS A 62 5.85 0.17 11.77
C LYS A 62 4.93 0.07 10.57
N THR A 63 5.49 0.04 9.37
CA THR A 63 4.70 -0.04 8.14
C THR A 63 5.14 -1.19 7.25
N ILE A 64 4.19 -1.78 6.55
CA ILE A 64 4.37 -2.80 5.51
C ILE A 64 3.62 -2.33 4.27
N ASN A 65 4.30 -2.15 3.15
CA ASN A 65 3.63 -1.86 1.88
C ASN A 65 3.18 -3.13 1.17
N LEU A 66 2.08 -3.04 0.42
CA LEU A 66 1.50 -4.17 -0.32
C LEU A 66 2.43 -4.70 -1.41
N ASP A 67 3.13 -3.81 -2.08
CA ASP A 67 3.80 -4.13 -3.34
C ASP A 67 4.93 -3.15 -3.68
N GLU A 68 5.73 -3.52 -4.67
CA GLU A 68 6.73 -2.69 -5.35
C GLU A 68 7.00 -3.26 -6.74
N TYR A 69 7.30 -2.39 -7.69
CA TYR A 69 7.77 -2.80 -9.02
C TYR A 69 9.12 -3.50 -8.97
N LYS A 70 9.26 -4.62 -9.67
CA LYS A 70 10.54 -5.28 -9.85
C LYS A 70 11.34 -4.56 -10.95
N GLY A 71 12.58 -4.21 -10.64
CA GLY A 71 13.49 -3.52 -11.54
C GLY A 71 13.58 -2.01 -11.34
N LEU A 72 12.77 -1.40 -10.46
CA LEU A 72 12.92 0.01 -10.11
C LEU A 72 13.78 0.20 -8.86
N SER A 73 14.73 1.14 -8.94
CA SER A 73 15.51 1.57 -7.77
C SER A 73 14.66 2.47 -6.87
N GLN A 74 15.06 2.57 -5.61
CA GLN A 74 14.40 3.44 -4.63
C GLN A 74 14.43 4.92 -5.03
N ASP A 75 15.44 5.35 -5.78
CA ASP A 75 15.61 6.73 -6.28
C ASP A 75 14.74 7.03 -7.51
N ASN A 76 14.15 6.01 -8.14
CA ASN A 76 13.25 6.21 -9.27
C ASN A 76 11.94 6.83 -8.75
N ASP A 77 11.50 7.94 -9.35
CA ASP A 77 10.32 8.69 -8.93
C ASP A 77 8.99 7.96 -9.14
N GLN A 78 9.03 6.83 -9.88
CA GLN A 78 7.90 5.93 -10.09
C GLN A 78 7.93 4.70 -9.16
N SER A 79 8.97 4.51 -8.34
CA SER A 79 9.00 3.47 -7.34
C SER A 79 7.97 3.74 -6.22
N TYR A 80 7.43 2.69 -5.63
CA TYR A 80 6.54 2.84 -4.48
C TYR A 80 7.30 3.27 -3.23
N TYR A 81 8.58 2.95 -3.15
CA TYR A 81 9.47 3.52 -2.14
C TYR A 81 9.48 5.06 -2.20
N TYR A 82 9.79 5.62 -3.37
CA TYR A 82 9.77 7.08 -3.57
C TYR A 82 8.40 7.67 -3.28
N PHE A 83 7.33 7.02 -3.76
CA PHE A 83 5.95 7.45 -3.52
C PHE A 83 5.65 7.57 -2.02
N MET A 84 6.02 6.56 -1.22
CA MET A 84 5.73 6.55 0.21
C MET A 84 6.54 7.60 0.97
N HIS A 85 7.82 7.76 0.64
CA HIS A 85 8.65 8.81 1.20
C HIS A 85 8.08 10.19 0.92
N LYS A 86 7.77 10.50 -0.32
CA LYS A 86 7.21 11.78 -0.75
C LYS A 86 5.86 12.11 -0.09
N ASN A 87 4.98 11.12 0.07
CA ASN A 87 3.60 11.36 0.51
C ASN A 87 3.38 11.18 2.02
N LEU A 88 4.22 10.40 2.71
CA LEU A 88 4.05 10.12 4.13
C LEU A 88 5.37 10.13 4.91
N PHE A 89 6.33 9.26 4.60
CA PHE A 89 7.42 8.94 5.52
C PHE A 89 8.32 10.14 5.84
N ASP A 90 8.71 10.93 4.85
CA ASP A 90 9.54 12.14 5.04
C ASP A 90 8.78 13.31 5.68
N ASN A 91 7.47 13.17 5.87
CA ASN A 91 6.62 14.23 6.40
C ASN A 91 6.16 13.99 7.84
N VAL A 92 6.58 12.87 8.46
CA VAL A 92 6.26 12.48 9.83
C VAL A 92 7.51 11.97 10.55
N ASN A 93 7.44 11.68 11.85
CA ASN A 93 8.60 11.22 12.63
C ASN A 93 8.76 9.68 12.66
N ILE A 94 8.34 8.99 11.62
CA ILE A 94 8.59 7.54 11.54
C ILE A 94 10.09 7.27 11.31
N SER A 95 10.63 6.26 12.01
CA SER A 95 12.00 5.81 11.70
C SER A 95 12.03 5.07 10.36
N VAL A 96 13.05 5.31 9.54
CA VAL A 96 13.26 4.56 8.29
C VAL A 96 13.36 3.06 8.52
N ASP A 97 13.94 2.64 9.66
CA ASP A 97 14.05 1.23 10.05
C ASP A 97 12.68 0.57 10.31
N ASN A 98 11.65 1.37 10.50
CA ASN A 98 10.27 0.92 10.71
C ASN A 98 9.43 0.95 9.43
N THR A 99 9.99 1.37 8.28
CA THR A 99 9.30 1.41 7.00
C THR A 99 9.74 0.25 6.12
N HIS A 100 8.80 -0.57 5.69
CA HIS A 100 9.13 -1.77 4.94
C HIS A 100 8.35 -1.83 3.63
N ILE A 101 9.11 -1.92 2.55
CA ILE A 101 8.63 -2.04 1.16
C ILE A 101 9.40 -3.20 0.52
N PRO A 102 8.82 -3.99 -0.39
CA PRO A 102 9.57 -5.00 -1.11
C PRO A 102 10.78 -4.40 -1.85
N ASN A 103 11.88 -5.13 -1.91
CA ASN A 103 13.07 -4.67 -2.62
C ASN A 103 12.92 -4.92 -4.14
N GLY A 104 12.52 -3.90 -4.89
CA GLY A 104 12.37 -3.97 -6.34
C GLY A 104 13.66 -4.36 -7.09
N MET A 105 14.84 -4.12 -6.49
CA MET A 105 16.13 -4.42 -7.13
C MET A 105 16.61 -5.86 -6.92
N GLU A 106 16.00 -6.64 -6.02
CA GLU A 106 16.32 -8.07 -5.91
C GLU A 106 15.81 -8.81 -7.15
N GLN A 107 16.71 -9.50 -7.83
CA GLN A 107 16.40 -10.21 -9.06
C GLN A 107 15.89 -11.64 -8.80
N ASP A 108 16.32 -12.22 -7.68
CA ASP A 108 15.83 -13.51 -7.22
C ASP A 108 14.47 -13.35 -6.54
N SER A 109 13.41 -13.65 -7.30
CA SER A 109 12.04 -13.45 -6.84
C SER A 109 11.69 -14.32 -5.63
N GLU A 110 12.21 -15.55 -5.56
CA GLU A 110 11.95 -16.45 -4.44
C GLU A 110 12.60 -15.92 -3.16
N LYS A 111 13.83 -15.46 -3.27
CA LYS A 111 14.57 -14.86 -2.16
C LYS A 111 13.84 -13.64 -1.60
N GLU A 112 13.39 -12.71 -2.45
CA GLU A 112 12.67 -11.52 -1.98
C GLU A 112 11.31 -11.86 -1.38
N CYS A 113 10.54 -12.71 -2.02
CA CYS A 113 9.23 -13.13 -1.51
C CYS A 113 9.34 -13.81 -0.13
N ASN A 114 10.35 -14.66 0.05
CA ASN A 114 10.62 -15.31 1.34
C ASN A 114 11.06 -14.28 2.38
N ARG A 115 12.04 -13.41 2.05
CA ARG A 115 12.50 -12.34 2.94
C ARG A 115 11.34 -11.46 3.44
N TYR A 116 10.47 -11.02 2.53
CA TYR A 116 9.38 -10.14 2.88
C TYR A 116 8.29 -10.85 3.67
N SER A 117 8.01 -12.12 3.36
CA SER A 117 7.09 -12.96 4.14
C SER A 117 7.56 -13.19 5.56
N GLU A 118 8.86 -13.48 5.75
CA GLU A 118 9.45 -13.65 7.08
C GLU A 118 9.49 -12.34 7.88
N LEU A 119 9.75 -11.22 7.21
CA LEU A 119 9.67 -9.90 7.82
C LEU A 119 8.26 -9.64 8.40
N ILE A 120 7.19 -9.86 7.60
CA ILE A 120 5.81 -9.68 8.07
C ILE A 120 5.52 -10.55 9.31
N LYS A 121 5.97 -11.79 9.30
CA LYS A 121 5.83 -12.70 10.46
C LYS A 121 6.62 -12.21 11.69
N SER A 122 7.84 -11.72 11.48
CA SER A 122 8.71 -11.24 12.57
C SER A 122 8.14 -10.00 13.28
N LEU A 123 7.35 -9.21 12.58
CA LEU A 123 6.63 -8.05 13.12
C LEU A 123 5.35 -8.44 13.88
N GLY A 124 5.00 -9.73 13.91
CA GLY A 124 3.78 -10.22 14.54
C GLY A 124 2.53 -10.10 13.67
N GLY A 125 2.70 -9.83 12.39
CA GLY A 125 1.62 -9.59 11.42
C GLY A 125 1.24 -8.11 11.31
N ILE A 126 0.11 -7.84 10.68
CA ILE A 126 -0.40 -6.49 10.38
C ILE A 126 -1.64 -6.21 11.22
N ASP A 127 -1.65 -5.11 11.95
CA ASP A 127 -2.79 -4.72 12.79
C ASP A 127 -3.93 -4.13 11.96
N LEU A 128 -3.62 -3.25 11.03
CA LEU A 128 -4.59 -2.63 10.13
C LEU A 128 -4.00 -2.53 8.74
N GLN A 129 -4.74 -3.04 7.74
CA GLN A 129 -4.34 -3.00 6.33
C GLN A 129 -5.24 -2.02 5.54
N LEU A 130 -4.63 -1.04 4.92
CA LEU A 130 -5.24 -0.21 3.89
C LEU A 130 -5.18 -0.94 2.54
N LEU A 131 -6.32 -1.07 1.88
CA LEU A 131 -6.42 -1.68 0.55
C LEU A 131 -7.13 -0.74 -0.41
N GLY A 132 -6.69 -0.74 -1.67
CA GLY A 132 -7.48 -0.30 -2.80
C GLY A 132 -8.19 -1.49 -3.45
N ILE A 133 -9.23 -1.22 -4.25
CA ILE A 133 -9.83 -2.21 -5.14
C ILE A 133 -9.79 -1.66 -6.56
N GLY A 134 -9.26 -2.45 -7.48
CA GLY A 134 -9.21 -2.09 -8.89
C GLY A 134 -10.55 -2.25 -9.60
N HIS A 135 -10.66 -1.78 -10.84
CA HIS A 135 -11.90 -1.83 -11.64
C HIS A 135 -12.43 -3.25 -11.87
N ASN A 136 -11.53 -4.23 -11.96
CA ASN A 136 -11.85 -5.64 -12.13
C ASN A 136 -11.91 -6.40 -10.80
N GLY A 137 -11.76 -5.70 -9.65
CA GLY A 137 -11.78 -6.30 -8.32
C GLY A 137 -10.41 -6.74 -7.81
N HIS A 138 -9.29 -6.43 -8.49
CA HIS A 138 -7.96 -6.77 -7.99
C HIS A 138 -7.60 -6.00 -6.71
N ILE A 139 -6.80 -6.63 -5.87
CA ILE A 139 -6.22 -6.06 -4.65
C ILE A 139 -4.70 -6.19 -4.73
N GLY A 140 -3.97 -5.06 -4.62
CA GLY A 140 -2.55 -5.01 -4.96
C GLY A 140 -2.37 -5.41 -6.43
N PHE A 141 -1.43 -6.29 -6.74
CA PHE A 141 -1.31 -6.89 -8.07
C PHE A 141 -1.93 -8.30 -8.16
N ASN A 142 -2.88 -8.63 -7.26
CA ASN A 142 -3.62 -9.91 -7.33
C ASN A 142 -4.85 -9.75 -8.22
N GLU A 143 -4.75 -10.25 -9.44
CA GLU A 143 -5.89 -10.33 -10.36
C GLU A 143 -6.97 -11.31 -9.82
N PRO A 144 -8.24 -11.13 -10.19
CA PRO A 144 -9.30 -12.08 -9.84
C PRO A 144 -8.92 -13.52 -10.20
N SER A 145 -9.08 -14.42 -9.24
CA SER A 145 -8.68 -15.84 -9.37
C SER A 145 -9.57 -16.72 -8.51
N ASP A 146 -9.66 -17.98 -8.87
CA ASP A 146 -10.35 -19.01 -8.08
C ASP A 146 -9.52 -19.48 -6.86
N SER A 147 -8.26 -19.03 -6.71
CA SER A 147 -7.37 -19.40 -5.62
C SER A 147 -6.83 -18.19 -4.90
N PHE A 148 -6.89 -18.23 -3.56
CA PHE A 148 -6.35 -17.21 -2.65
C PHE A 148 -5.14 -17.72 -1.84
N GLU A 149 -4.48 -18.78 -2.28
CA GLU A 149 -3.42 -19.46 -1.54
C GLU A 149 -2.06 -18.75 -1.58
N LYS A 150 -1.88 -17.78 -2.49
CA LYS A 150 -0.59 -17.10 -2.64
C LYS A 150 -0.29 -16.22 -1.42
N GLN A 151 0.95 -16.35 -0.92
CA GLN A 151 1.59 -15.43 0.01
C GLN A 151 2.21 -14.24 -0.76
N VAL A 152 3.31 -13.66 -0.26
CA VAL A 152 4.08 -12.71 -1.07
C VAL A 152 4.63 -13.45 -2.31
N HIS A 153 4.45 -12.87 -3.47
CA HIS A 153 4.89 -13.47 -4.74
C HIS A 153 5.27 -12.42 -5.78
N CYS A 154 6.06 -12.82 -6.74
CA CYS A 154 6.32 -12.04 -7.94
C CYS A 154 5.21 -12.32 -8.95
N VAL A 155 4.70 -11.29 -9.60
CA VAL A 155 3.63 -11.37 -10.60
C VAL A 155 4.07 -10.69 -11.89
N ASP A 156 3.73 -11.28 -13.02
CA ASP A 156 3.80 -10.63 -14.32
C ASP A 156 2.58 -9.71 -14.47
N LEU A 157 2.84 -8.45 -14.81
CA LEU A 157 1.78 -7.46 -14.98
C LEU A 157 1.02 -7.71 -16.28
N THR A 158 -0.30 -7.63 -16.23
CA THR A 158 -1.14 -7.75 -17.42
C THR A 158 -0.97 -6.53 -18.33
N GLU A 159 -1.21 -6.70 -19.63
CA GLU A 159 -1.15 -5.59 -20.59
C GLU A 159 -2.11 -4.44 -20.19
N SER A 160 -3.26 -4.77 -19.62
CA SER A 160 -4.20 -3.76 -19.10
C SER A 160 -3.62 -2.96 -17.93
N THR A 161 -2.86 -3.61 -17.05
CA THR A 161 -2.17 -2.95 -15.93
C THR A 161 -1.02 -2.09 -16.43
N ILE A 162 -0.25 -2.57 -17.40
CA ILE A 162 0.84 -1.80 -18.04
C ILE A 162 0.27 -0.55 -18.71
N GLU A 163 -0.78 -0.69 -19.51
CA GLU A 163 -1.43 0.44 -20.19
C GLU A 163 -2.03 1.44 -19.19
N ALA A 164 -2.64 0.98 -18.10
CA ALA A 164 -3.17 1.85 -17.06
C ALA A 164 -2.07 2.64 -16.32
N ASN A 165 -0.90 2.05 -16.15
CA ASN A 165 0.23 2.65 -15.44
C ASN A 165 1.14 3.50 -16.34
N LYS A 166 1.08 3.34 -17.65
CA LYS A 166 1.90 4.08 -18.60
C LYS A 166 1.82 5.61 -18.43
N ARG A 167 0.69 6.13 -17.92
CA ARG A 167 0.52 7.55 -17.60
C ARG A 167 1.52 8.11 -16.57
N PHE A 168 2.21 7.23 -15.85
CA PHE A 168 3.21 7.60 -14.86
C PHE A 168 4.64 7.48 -15.38
N PHE A 169 4.85 6.95 -16.59
CA PHE A 169 6.15 6.70 -17.21
C PHE A 169 6.27 7.50 -18.52
N GLU A 170 7.48 7.65 -19.02
CA GLU A 170 7.73 8.36 -20.28
C GLU A 170 7.15 7.59 -21.48
N SER A 171 7.24 6.26 -21.43
CA SER A 171 6.68 5.35 -22.44
C SER A 171 6.11 4.09 -21.81
N ALA A 172 5.32 3.32 -22.57
CA ALA A 172 4.81 2.02 -22.13
C ALA A 172 5.93 0.97 -21.96
N GLU A 173 7.05 1.17 -22.62
CA GLU A 173 8.23 0.29 -22.58
C GLU A 173 8.98 0.46 -21.26
N ASP A 174 8.89 1.64 -20.63
CA ASP A 174 9.50 1.94 -19.33
C ASP A 174 8.70 1.40 -18.16
N VAL A 175 7.45 0.99 -18.38
CA VAL A 175 6.63 0.37 -17.32
C VAL A 175 7.21 -1.01 -16.98
N PRO A 176 7.55 -1.28 -15.71
CA PRO A 176 8.01 -2.60 -15.31
C PRO A 176 7.02 -3.69 -15.70
N ARG A 177 7.56 -4.85 -16.06
CA ARG A 177 6.75 -6.01 -16.46
C ARG A 177 6.40 -6.92 -15.31
N GLN A 178 7.05 -6.76 -14.15
CA GLN A 178 6.87 -7.57 -12.96
C GLN A 178 6.77 -6.69 -11.71
N ALA A 179 6.10 -7.23 -10.70
CA ALA A 179 6.01 -6.62 -9.38
C ALA A 179 6.08 -7.70 -8.29
N TYR A 180 6.56 -7.31 -7.11
CA TYR A 180 6.39 -8.06 -5.87
C TYR A 180 5.12 -7.60 -5.19
N THR A 181 4.24 -8.53 -4.83
CA THR A 181 2.97 -8.19 -4.19
C THR A 181 2.63 -9.13 -3.04
N MET A 182 2.01 -8.60 -2.00
CA MET A 182 1.37 -9.42 -0.97
C MET A 182 0.20 -10.19 -1.60
N GLY A 183 0.20 -11.50 -1.45
CA GLY A 183 -0.93 -12.32 -1.85
C GLY A 183 -2.09 -12.27 -0.87
N ILE A 184 -3.26 -12.68 -1.32
CA ILE A 184 -4.50 -12.66 -0.51
C ILE A 184 -4.34 -13.46 0.78
N LYS A 185 -3.62 -14.57 0.77
CA LYS A 185 -3.33 -15.37 1.98
C LYS A 185 -2.57 -14.58 3.06
N THR A 186 -1.73 -13.62 2.65
CA THR A 186 -1.02 -12.75 3.58
C THR A 186 -1.92 -11.64 4.13
N ILE A 187 -2.87 -11.16 3.32
CA ILE A 187 -3.79 -10.08 3.65
C ILE A 187 -4.93 -10.56 4.57
N MET A 188 -5.44 -11.78 4.37
CA MET A 188 -6.60 -12.31 5.10
C MET A 188 -6.43 -12.39 6.64
N PRO A 189 -5.25 -12.73 7.21
CA PRO A 189 -5.06 -12.81 8.66
C PRO A 189 -4.92 -11.47 9.39
N VAL A 190 -5.02 -10.34 8.68
CA VAL A 190 -4.92 -9.01 9.29
C VAL A 190 -6.05 -8.77 10.29
N SER A 191 -5.73 -8.20 11.46
CA SER A 191 -6.71 -7.95 12.53
C SER A 191 -7.85 -7.03 12.08
N TYR A 192 -7.52 -6.01 11.28
CA TYR A 192 -8.50 -5.10 10.68
C TYR A 192 -8.12 -4.78 9.24
N THR A 193 -9.06 -5.00 8.31
CA THR A 193 -8.88 -4.63 6.91
C THR A 193 -9.76 -3.45 6.58
N HIS A 194 -9.18 -2.39 6.01
CA HIS A 194 -9.89 -1.24 5.49
C HIS A 194 -9.76 -1.18 3.97
N LEU A 195 -10.84 -1.59 3.29
CA LEU A 195 -10.93 -1.52 1.84
C LEU A 195 -11.44 -0.14 1.42
N ARG A 196 -10.69 0.52 0.57
CA ARG A 196 -11.06 1.79 -0.04
C ARG A 196 -11.35 1.57 -1.53
N ALA A 197 -12.64 1.63 -1.89
CA ALA A 197 -13.04 1.66 -3.27
C ALA A 197 -12.86 3.08 -3.83
N HIS A 198 -12.18 3.20 -4.97
CA HIS A 198 -12.25 4.38 -5.80
C HIS A 198 -13.58 4.24 -6.57
N GLU A 199 -14.51 5.15 -6.31
CA GLU A 199 -15.65 5.26 -7.22
C GLU A 199 -15.10 5.68 -8.58
N THR A 200 -15.14 4.79 -9.54
CA THR A 200 -15.25 5.18 -10.92
C THR A 200 -16.53 5.99 -11.03
N GLU A 201 -16.43 7.22 -11.47
CA GLU A 201 -17.59 7.92 -11.97
C GLU A 201 -18.19 7.04 -13.07
N LEU A 202 -19.20 6.27 -12.69
CA LEU A 202 -20.13 5.73 -13.66
C LEU A 202 -20.89 6.96 -14.17
N HIS A 203 -20.46 7.47 -15.31
CA HIS A 203 -21.32 8.29 -16.13
C HIS A 203 -22.49 7.41 -16.56
N LEU A 204 -23.59 7.50 -15.82
CA LEU A 204 -24.90 7.09 -16.27
C LEU A 204 -25.38 8.06 -17.35
#